data_9269dc58fcac1a8a96d03fb3d2e8bf49
#
_entry.id   9269dc58fcac1a8a96d03fb3d2e8bf49
#
_cell.length_a   1.000
_cell.length_b   1.000
_cell.length_c   1.000
_cell.angle_alpha   90.00
_cell.angle_beta   90.00
_cell.angle_gamma   90.00
#
_symmetry.space_group_name_H-M   'P 1'
#
loop_
_entity.id
_entity.type
_entity.pdbx_description
1 polymer ?
#
loop_
_entity_poly.entity_id
_entity_poly.type
_entity_poly.pdbx_seq_one_letter_code
_entity_poly.pdbx_strand_id
1 'polypeptide(L)'
;MIFPCTRLFAVSAVLVGLGLAACAPVAVDLPAPVATPVAELPAAVPVPSAASQAARQHYEKVQADLLARGLMRTDGGTIDAPFTDRMLADNFVRVALYDEYIRSDRGLVAQPVQSRLRRWDQPVRVSLRFGDSVPADRQATDRARIGSFLSRLQAISGHPIRLSEAQPNFFIYVVAEDERQALGPTIRALLPGLGAADVAGITAMPRATYCLVYAISSGTGSTYTKAFAVIRAEHPDLMRLSCLHEEITQGLGLANDSPTARPSIFNDDEEFALLTPMDELMLKMLYNPRLTPGMTEAEARPIVDSLATALMGGES
;
A
#
# COMPACT_ATOMS: atom_id res chain seq x y z
N MET A 1 57.57 -24.26 7.45
CA MET A 1 58.24 -25.25 6.63
C MET A 1 57.86 -24.92 5.19
N ILE A 2 58.55 -24.14 4.48
CA ILE A 2 59.90 -24.14 3.84
C ILE A 2 60.01 -25.29 2.84
N PHE A 3 60.07 -24.85 1.58
CA PHE A 3 60.84 -25.31 0.42
C PHE A 3 60.28 -26.37 -0.56
N PRO A 4 60.89 -26.40 -1.81
CA PRO A 4 61.17 -25.34 -2.78
C PRO A 4 60.86 -25.71 -4.27
N CYS A 5 61.08 -24.73 -5.10
CA CYS A 5 61.37 -24.60 -6.50
C CYS A 5 62.16 -25.75 -7.18
N THR A 6 61.83 -26.09 -8.44
CA THR A 6 62.80 -26.56 -9.41
C THR A 6 62.49 -26.14 -10.84
N ARG A 7 63.37 -25.38 -11.47
CA ARG A 7 63.38 -25.02 -12.88
C ARG A 7 64.01 -26.18 -13.69
N LEU A 8 63.49 -26.44 -14.89
CA LEU A 8 64.25 -27.13 -15.90
C LEU A 8 64.21 -26.32 -17.21
N PHE A 9 65.43 -25.95 -17.63
CA PHE A 9 65.75 -25.41 -18.95
C PHE A 9 65.87 -26.59 -19.91
N ALA A 10 65.45 -26.45 -21.17
CA ALA A 10 65.96 -27.23 -22.29
C ALA A 10 66.08 -26.37 -23.54
N VAL A 11 67.18 -26.52 -24.17
CA VAL A 11 67.82 -25.69 -25.18
C VAL A 11 67.42 -26.15 -26.59
N SER A 12 67.14 -25.19 -27.46
CA SER A 12 67.39 -25.04 -28.88
C SER A 12 67.38 -26.23 -29.85
N ALA A 13 66.68 -26.02 -30.95
CA ALA A 13 67.24 -26.29 -32.31
C ALA A 13 66.58 -25.37 -33.33
N VAL A 14 67.39 -24.56 -33.99
CA VAL A 14 67.08 -23.70 -35.13
C VAL A 14 67.08 -24.56 -36.41
N LEU A 15 66.00 -24.58 -37.14
CA LEU A 15 65.94 -25.05 -38.53
C LEU A 15 65.41 -23.91 -39.41
N VAL A 16 66.32 -23.41 -40.25
CA VAL A 16 65.99 -22.43 -41.30
C VAL A 16 65.37 -23.19 -42.48
N GLY A 17 64.07 -22.94 -42.73
CA GLY A 17 63.42 -23.41 -43.94
C GLY A 17 62.96 -22.20 -44.78
N LEU A 18 63.56 -22.02 -45.96
CA LEU A 18 63.02 -21.08 -46.97
C LEU A 18 61.65 -21.62 -47.46
N GLY A 19 60.62 -20.87 -47.24
CA GLY A 19 59.31 -21.17 -47.79
C GLY A 19 58.74 -20.00 -48.60
N LEU A 20 58.47 -20.29 -49.85
CA LEU A 20 57.87 -19.40 -50.85
C LEU A 20 56.60 -18.68 -50.32
N ALA A 21 56.57 -17.35 -50.43
CA ALA A 21 55.43 -16.54 -50.15
C ALA A 21 54.37 -16.69 -51.23
N ALA A 22 53.27 -17.40 -50.94
CA ALA A 22 52.06 -17.36 -51.73
C ALA A 22 51.12 -16.26 -51.11
N CYS A 23 50.87 -15.19 -51.88
CA CYS A 23 49.90 -14.18 -51.53
C CYS A 23 48.48 -14.79 -51.61
N ALA A 24 47.89 -15.10 -50.46
CA ALA A 24 46.47 -15.38 -50.33
C ALA A 24 45.70 -14.05 -50.15
N PRO A 25 44.55 -13.84 -50.81
CA PRO A 25 43.77 -12.64 -50.57
C PRO A 25 43.20 -12.68 -49.14
N VAL A 26 43.40 -11.59 -48.38
CA VAL A 26 42.76 -11.38 -47.06
C VAL A 26 41.27 -11.21 -47.28
N ALA A 27 40.49 -12.18 -46.83
CA ALA A 27 39.06 -12.03 -46.75
C ALA A 27 38.77 -10.98 -45.64
N VAL A 28 38.26 -9.81 -46.00
CA VAL A 28 37.76 -8.82 -45.05
C VAL A 28 36.46 -9.37 -44.51
N ASP A 29 36.46 -9.87 -43.27
CA ASP A 29 35.27 -10.25 -42.55
C ASP A 29 34.52 -8.96 -42.23
N LEU A 30 33.43 -8.67 -43.00
CA LEU A 30 32.52 -7.60 -42.70
C LEU A 30 31.74 -8.00 -41.44
N PRO A 31 31.74 -7.16 -40.38
CA PRO A 31 30.94 -7.46 -39.19
C PRO A 31 29.46 -7.66 -39.60
N ALA A 32 28.86 -8.75 -39.12
CA ALA A 32 27.47 -9.03 -39.31
C ALA A 32 26.61 -7.84 -38.86
N PRO A 33 25.56 -7.48 -39.57
CA PRO A 33 24.71 -6.37 -39.18
C PRO A 33 24.18 -6.65 -37.76
N VAL A 34 24.48 -5.74 -36.82
CA VAL A 34 23.96 -5.76 -35.48
C VAL A 34 22.43 -5.62 -35.62
N ALA A 35 21.69 -6.68 -35.29
CA ALA A 35 20.26 -6.64 -35.28
C ALA A 35 19.83 -5.54 -34.30
N THR A 36 19.24 -4.48 -34.82
CA THR A 36 18.60 -3.45 -33.99
C THR A 36 17.55 -4.14 -33.16
N PRO A 37 17.55 -3.98 -31.81
CA PRO A 37 16.49 -4.56 -31.00
C PRO A 37 15.15 -3.99 -31.48
N VAL A 38 14.28 -4.86 -31.96
CA VAL A 38 12.91 -4.51 -32.28
C VAL A 38 12.30 -4.05 -30.96
N ALA A 39 11.93 -2.78 -30.87
CA ALA A 39 11.20 -2.27 -29.70
C ALA A 39 9.93 -3.11 -29.55
N GLU A 40 9.85 -3.89 -28.49
CA GLU A 40 8.68 -4.66 -28.14
C GLU A 40 7.52 -3.68 -27.93
N LEU A 41 6.51 -3.75 -28.78
CA LEU A 41 5.32 -2.91 -28.61
C LEU A 41 4.73 -3.19 -27.22
N PRO A 42 4.33 -2.16 -26.47
CA PRO A 42 3.67 -2.36 -25.19
C PRO A 42 2.51 -3.33 -25.35
N ALA A 43 2.42 -4.33 -24.47
CA ALA A 43 1.30 -5.27 -24.48
C ALA A 43 -0.02 -4.49 -24.45
N ALA A 44 -0.95 -4.85 -25.34
CA ALA A 44 -2.25 -4.20 -25.40
C ALA A 44 -2.97 -4.40 -24.05
N VAL A 45 -3.51 -3.31 -23.47
CA VAL A 45 -4.31 -3.39 -22.26
C VAL A 45 -5.53 -4.30 -22.54
N PRO A 46 -5.80 -5.31 -21.68
CA PRO A 46 -6.92 -6.20 -21.85
C PRO A 46 -8.26 -5.43 -21.96
N VAL A 47 -9.15 -5.88 -22.83
CA VAL A 47 -10.49 -5.32 -22.93
C VAL A 47 -11.24 -5.62 -21.63
N PRO A 48 -11.80 -4.61 -20.92
CA PRO A 48 -12.54 -4.84 -19.68
C PRO A 48 -13.76 -5.74 -19.93
N SER A 49 -14.00 -6.68 -19.00
CA SER A 49 -15.20 -7.52 -19.03
C SER A 49 -16.49 -6.70 -18.89
N ALA A 50 -17.62 -7.31 -19.20
CA ALA A 50 -18.94 -6.70 -18.97
C ALA A 50 -19.16 -6.37 -17.47
N ALA A 51 -18.64 -7.21 -16.56
CA ALA A 51 -18.71 -6.99 -15.12
C ALA A 51 -17.90 -5.76 -14.68
N SER A 52 -16.65 -5.63 -15.18
CA SER A 52 -15.78 -4.48 -14.94
C SER A 52 -16.36 -3.19 -15.52
N GLN A 53 -16.91 -3.24 -16.75
CA GLN A 53 -17.59 -2.09 -17.36
C GLN A 53 -18.80 -1.62 -16.54
N ALA A 54 -19.63 -2.56 -16.08
CA ALA A 54 -20.79 -2.26 -15.23
C ALA A 54 -20.37 -1.71 -13.86
N ALA A 55 -19.27 -2.19 -13.30
CA ALA A 55 -18.69 -1.65 -12.05
C ALA A 55 -18.22 -0.21 -12.25
N ARG A 56 -17.50 0.08 -13.33
CA ARG A 56 -17.03 1.44 -13.68
C ARG A 56 -18.20 2.42 -13.79
N GLN A 57 -19.23 2.08 -14.57
CA GLN A 57 -20.41 2.92 -14.70
C GLN A 57 -21.15 3.14 -13.37
N HIS A 58 -21.16 2.14 -12.50
CA HIS A 58 -21.74 2.26 -11.16
C HIS A 58 -20.96 3.29 -10.33
N TYR A 59 -19.63 3.17 -10.23
CA TYR A 59 -18.82 4.07 -9.40
C TYR A 59 -18.72 5.49 -9.96
N GLU A 60 -18.79 5.66 -11.29
CA GLU A 60 -18.94 6.98 -11.89
C GLU A 60 -20.21 7.69 -11.42
N LYS A 61 -21.34 6.98 -11.35
CA LYS A 61 -22.59 7.52 -10.79
C LYS A 61 -22.49 7.79 -9.30
N VAL A 62 -21.92 6.86 -8.53
CA VAL A 62 -21.73 7.04 -7.08
C VAL A 62 -20.91 8.29 -6.80
N GLN A 63 -19.75 8.45 -7.45
CA GLN A 63 -18.92 9.65 -7.25
C GLN A 63 -19.67 10.92 -7.68
N ALA A 64 -20.38 10.91 -8.79
CA ALA A 64 -21.13 12.06 -9.25
C ALA A 64 -22.24 12.46 -8.25
N ASP A 65 -22.94 11.49 -7.67
CA ASP A 65 -23.97 11.73 -6.65
C ASP A 65 -23.37 12.27 -5.36
N LEU A 66 -22.25 11.75 -4.90
CA LEU A 66 -21.54 12.24 -3.71
C LEU A 66 -21.09 13.69 -3.92
N LEU A 67 -20.46 13.99 -5.05
CA LEU A 67 -20.03 15.36 -5.38
C LEU A 67 -21.19 16.34 -5.50
N ALA A 68 -22.31 15.92 -6.10
CA ALA A 68 -23.53 16.74 -6.20
C ALA A 68 -24.11 17.08 -4.83
N ARG A 69 -23.89 16.24 -3.83
CA ARG A 69 -24.29 16.46 -2.42
C ARG A 69 -23.27 17.29 -1.63
N GLY A 70 -22.16 17.71 -2.23
CA GLY A 70 -21.07 18.43 -1.56
C GLY A 70 -20.16 17.54 -0.70
N LEU A 71 -20.18 16.23 -0.94
CA LEU A 71 -19.33 15.23 -0.30
C LEU A 71 -18.03 15.01 -1.10
N MET A 72 -17.16 14.13 -0.64
CA MET A 72 -15.82 13.88 -1.20
C MET A 72 -14.97 15.16 -1.27
N ARG A 73 -15.02 15.98 -0.24
CA ARG A 73 -14.25 17.20 -0.12
C ARG A 73 -12.76 16.91 -0.05
N THR A 74 -11.96 17.82 -0.62
CA THR A 74 -10.49 17.72 -0.64
C THR A 74 -9.78 18.84 0.16
N ASP A 75 -10.55 19.73 0.78
CA ASP A 75 -10.05 20.91 1.52
C ASP A 75 -9.67 20.62 2.99
N GLY A 76 -9.92 19.40 3.48
CA GLY A 76 -9.60 18.97 4.85
C GLY A 76 -10.43 19.62 5.96
N GLY A 77 -11.47 20.42 5.64
CA GLY A 77 -12.41 20.97 6.62
C GLY A 77 -11.86 22.07 7.54
N THR A 78 -10.73 22.66 7.24
CA THR A 78 -10.03 23.62 8.13
C THR A 78 -10.83 24.89 8.45
N ILE A 79 -11.80 25.27 7.60
CA ILE A 79 -12.56 26.51 7.74
C ILE A 79 -13.89 26.26 8.47
N ASP A 80 -14.62 25.19 8.14
CA ASP A 80 -16.01 24.94 8.53
C ASP A 80 -16.23 23.68 9.37
N ALA A 81 -15.16 22.90 9.61
CA ALA A 81 -15.16 21.75 10.48
C ALA A 81 -14.06 21.85 11.55
N PRO A 82 -14.08 22.87 12.42
CA PRO A 82 -13.11 22.98 13.49
C PRO A 82 -13.30 21.85 14.50
N PHE A 83 -12.22 21.40 15.11
CA PHE A 83 -12.26 20.38 16.17
C PHE A 83 -11.44 20.81 17.38
N THR A 84 -11.80 20.27 18.53
CA THR A 84 -11.13 20.52 19.82
C THR A 84 -10.20 19.35 20.16
N ASP A 85 -9.33 19.55 21.17
CA ASP A 85 -8.50 18.50 21.75
C ASP A 85 -9.33 17.32 22.26
N ARG A 86 -10.47 17.59 22.87
CA ARG A 86 -11.39 16.54 23.31
C ARG A 86 -11.95 15.75 22.13
N MET A 87 -12.38 16.42 21.06
CA MET A 87 -12.86 15.73 19.84
C MET A 87 -11.74 14.89 19.22
N LEU A 88 -10.52 15.41 19.16
CA LEU A 88 -9.35 14.66 18.69
C LEU A 88 -9.11 13.40 19.52
N ALA A 89 -9.14 13.53 20.86
CA ALA A 89 -8.96 12.40 21.77
C ALA A 89 -10.07 11.35 21.64
N ASP A 90 -11.33 11.78 21.60
CA ASP A 90 -12.48 10.89 21.48
C ASP A 90 -12.48 10.14 20.13
N ASN A 91 -12.15 10.84 19.04
CA ASN A 91 -12.07 10.24 17.71
C ASN A 91 -10.88 9.29 17.60
N PHE A 92 -9.72 9.66 18.16
CA PHE A 92 -8.57 8.74 18.22
C PHE A 92 -8.93 7.42 18.90
N VAL A 93 -9.61 7.47 20.05
CA VAL A 93 -10.02 6.24 20.77
C VAL A 93 -10.94 5.39 19.87
N ARG A 94 -11.93 5.99 19.23
CA ARG A 94 -12.87 5.27 18.36
C ARG A 94 -12.21 4.66 17.13
N VAL A 95 -11.27 5.40 16.51
CA VAL A 95 -10.64 4.98 15.27
C VAL A 95 -9.46 4.00 15.52
N ALA A 96 -8.69 4.16 16.61
CA ALA A 96 -7.49 3.37 16.85
C ALA A 96 -7.66 2.21 17.85
N LEU A 97 -8.72 2.21 18.66
CA LEU A 97 -8.93 1.25 19.75
C LEU A 97 -10.22 0.42 19.58
N TYR A 98 -10.84 0.51 18.43
CA TYR A 98 -11.97 -0.33 18.04
C TYR A 98 -11.67 -1.04 16.72
N ASP A 99 -12.31 -2.16 16.49
CA ASP A 99 -12.33 -2.88 15.22
C ASP A 99 -13.68 -2.63 14.54
N GLU A 100 -13.65 -2.28 13.27
CA GLU A 100 -14.84 -2.10 12.44
C GLU A 100 -15.60 -3.44 12.25
N TYR A 101 -14.84 -4.52 12.12
CA TYR A 101 -15.37 -5.85 11.84
C TYR A 101 -15.01 -6.86 12.91
N ILE A 102 -15.96 -7.71 13.26
CA ILE A 102 -15.72 -8.94 14.01
C ILE A 102 -15.64 -10.13 13.06
N ARG A 103 -14.78 -11.09 13.40
CA ARG A 103 -14.73 -12.36 12.69
C ARG A 103 -15.84 -13.29 13.16
N SER A 104 -16.63 -13.80 12.20
CA SER A 104 -17.63 -14.83 12.43
C SER A 104 -17.35 -16.04 11.52
N ASP A 105 -18.09 -17.13 11.73
CA ASP A 105 -18.02 -18.31 10.85
C ASP A 105 -18.46 -18.00 9.40
N ARG A 106 -19.11 -16.87 9.18
CA ARG A 106 -19.57 -16.39 7.86
C ARG A 106 -18.66 -15.31 7.24
N GLY A 107 -17.51 -15.03 7.86
CA GLY A 107 -16.59 -13.95 7.47
C GLY A 107 -16.70 -12.73 8.37
N LEU A 108 -16.29 -11.58 7.85
CA LEU A 108 -16.36 -10.30 8.58
C LEU A 108 -17.81 -9.81 8.68
N VAL A 109 -18.18 -9.37 9.87
CA VAL A 109 -19.45 -8.71 10.14
C VAL A 109 -19.15 -7.32 10.68
N ALA A 110 -19.71 -6.29 10.04
CA ALA A 110 -19.57 -4.90 10.48
C ALA A 110 -20.22 -4.74 11.86
N GLN A 111 -19.41 -4.60 12.88
CA GLN A 111 -19.80 -4.37 14.26
C GLN A 111 -18.61 -3.77 15.00
N PRO A 112 -18.64 -2.48 15.37
CA PRO A 112 -17.58 -1.87 16.16
C PRO A 112 -17.42 -2.59 17.51
N VAL A 113 -16.23 -3.12 17.76
CA VAL A 113 -15.91 -3.80 19.02
C VAL A 113 -14.62 -3.23 19.58
N GLN A 114 -14.63 -2.97 20.89
CA GLN A 114 -13.44 -2.52 21.61
C GLN A 114 -12.28 -3.48 21.38
N SER A 115 -11.15 -2.93 21.01
CA SER A 115 -9.94 -3.64 20.66
C SER A 115 -8.74 -3.12 21.47
N ARG A 116 -7.56 -3.53 21.08
CA ARG A 116 -6.30 -3.04 21.63
C ARG A 116 -5.58 -2.20 20.60
N LEU A 117 -4.79 -1.23 21.05
CA LEU A 117 -3.95 -0.43 20.17
C LEU A 117 -3.03 -1.33 19.35
N ARG A 118 -3.09 -1.17 18.03
CA ARG A 118 -2.25 -1.91 17.07
C ARG A 118 -1.55 -0.95 16.14
N ARG A 119 -0.29 -1.22 15.84
CA ARG A 119 0.51 -0.48 14.87
C ARG A 119 1.74 -1.29 14.46
N TRP A 120 2.52 -0.74 13.57
CA TRP A 120 3.81 -1.30 13.17
C TRP A 120 4.93 -0.85 14.11
N ASP A 121 5.85 -1.78 14.43
CA ASP A 121 7.13 -1.49 15.09
C ASP A 121 8.29 -1.61 14.10
N GLN A 122 8.09 -2.30 12.98
CA GLN A 122 9.08 -2.46 11.93
C GLN A 122 8.78 -1.50 10.76
N PRO A 123 9.82 -1.07 10.01
CA PRO A 123 9.61 -0.24 8.83
C PRO A 123 8.56 -0.81 7.88
N VAL A 124 7.62 0.04 7.44
CA VAL A 124 6.58 -0.34 6.48
C VAL A 124 7.13 -0.21 5.05
N ARG A 125 7.16 -1.32 4.35
CA ARG A 125 7.61 -1.42 2.96
C ARG A 125 6.42 -1.78 2.09
N VAL A 126 5.92 -0.78 1.38
CA VAL A 126 4.71 -0.87 0.56
C VAL A 126 5.07 -1.36 -0.84
N SER A 127 4.48 -2.46 -1.27
CA SER A 127 4.50 -2.92 -2.66
C SER A 127 3.18 -2.56 -3.32
N LEU A 128 3.25 -1.84 -4.45
CA LEU A 128 2.08 -1.44 -5.22
C LEU A 128 1.99 -2.27 -6.50
N ARG A 129 0.93 -3.04 -6.61
CA ARG A 129 0.63 -3.94 -7.72
C ARG A 129 -0.60 -3.46 -8.48
N PHE A 130 -0.48 -3.47 -9.80
CA PHE A 130 -1.60 -3.17 -10.68
C PHE A 130 -1.98 -4.42 -11.47
N GLY A 131 -3.27 -4.56 -11.72
CA GLY A 131 -3.76 -5.52 -12.69
C GLY A 131 -3.43 -5.10 -14.12
N ASP A 132 -3.40 -6.06 -15.02
CA ASP A 132 -3.09 -5.84 -16.44
C ASP A 132 -4.09 -4.90 -17.13
N SER A 133 -5.30 -4.78 -16.57
CA SER A 133 -6.35 -3.87 -17.01
C SER A 133 -6.09 -2.39 -16.73
N VAL A 134 -5.10 -2.07 -15.86
CA VAL A 134 -4.79 -0.69 -15.47
C VAL A 134 -3.79 -0.09 -16.46
N PRO A 135 -4.16 0.98 -17.20
CA PRO A 135 -3.27 1.62 -18.16
C PRO A 135 -1.97 2.15 -17.53
N ALA A 136 -0.87 2.10 -18.27
CA ALA A 136 0.46 2.44 -17.78
C ALA A 136 0.59 3.88 -17.27
N ASP A 137 -0.10 4.84 -17.90
CA ASP A 137 -0.16 6.24 -17.49
C ASP A 137 -0.85 6.40 -16.13
N ARG A 138 -1.95 5.64 -15.89
CA ARG A 138 -2.65 5.58 -14.62
C ARG A 138 -1.77 4.93 -13.55
N GLN A 139 -1.09 3.83 -13.86
CA GLN A 139 -0.13 3.20 -12.93
C GLN A 139 0.97 4.18 -12.51
N ALA A 140 1.52 4.95 -13.45
CA ALA A 140 2.56 5.94 -13.17
C ALA A 140 2.02 7.06 -12.26
N THR A 141 0.82 7.58 -12.54
CA THR A 141 0.14 8.60 -11.75
C THR A 141 -0.12 8.14 -10.31
N ASP A 142 -0.73 6.96 -10.15
CA ASP A 142 -1.03 6.42 -8.82
C ASP A 142 0.25 6.10 -8.04
N ARG A 143 1.30 5.58 -8.69
CA ARG A 143 2.60 5.33 -8.06
C ARG A 143 3.24 6.62 -7.53
N ALA A 144 3.18 7.70 -8.30
CA ALA A 144 3.71 9.00 -7.88
C ALA A 144 2.91 9.59 -6.70
N ARG A 145 1.58 9.56 -6.76
CA ARG A 145 0.68 10.02 -5.68
C ARG A 145 0.91 9.24 -4.39
N ILE A 146 0.95 7.91 -4.48
CA ILE A 146 1.21 7.04 -3.32
C ILE A 146 2.60 7.30 -2.76
N GLY A 147 3.63 7.42 -3.59
CA GLY A 147 4.98 7.74 -3.12
C GLY A 147 5.05 9.04 -2.33
N SER A 148 4.38 10.08 -2.81
CA SER A 148 4.24 11.37 -2.12
C SER A 148 3.45 11.23 -0.82
N PHE A 149 2.33 10.49 -0.84
CA PHE A 149 1.50 10.25 0.34
C PHE A 149 2.24 9.48 1.42
N LEU A 150 2.96 8.40 1.09
CA LEU A 150 3.77 7.66 2.05
C LEU A 150 4.87 8.53 2.68
N SER A 151 5.48 9.42 1.91
CA SER A 151 6.46 10.37 2.45
C SER A 151 5.82 11.34 3.45
N ARG A 152 4.59 11.81 3.18
CA ARG A 152 3.79 12.63 4.10
C ARG A 152 3.47 11.86 5.38
N LEU A 153 2.99 10.62 5.28
CA LEU A 153 2.68 9.78 6.45
C LEU A 153 3.92 9.49 7.29
N GLN A 154 5.07 9.25 6.66
CA GLN A 154 6.36 9.10 7.36
C GLN A 154 6.74 10.37 8.13
N ALA A 155 6.58 11.54 7.51
CA ALA A 155 6.91 12.81 8.16
C ALA A 155 6.00 13.09 9.38
N ILE A 156 4.70 12.75 9.27
CA ILE A 156 3.72 12.92 10.35
C ILE A 156 3.97 11.97 11.51
N SER A 157 4.11 10.67 11.20
CA SER A 157 4.22 9.61 12.20
C SER A 157 5.62 9.49 12.81
N GLY A 158 6.65 9.93 12.11
CA GLY A 158 8.05 9.64 12.43
C GLY A 158 8.43 8.17 12.21
N HIS A 159 7.51 7.33 11.73
CA HIS A 159 7.74 5.91 11.47
C HIS A 159 8.23 5.71 10.02
N PRO A 160 9.23 4.84 9.77
CA PRO A 160 9.72 4.61 8.40
C PRO A 160 8.66 3.95 7.51
N ILE A 161 8.20 4.66 6.47
CA ILE A 161 7.17 4.20 5.53
C ILE A 161 7.62 4.55 4.11
N ARG A 162 7.69 3.57 3.20
CA ARG A 162 8.15 3.82 1.83
C ARG A 162 7.66 2.80 0.81
N LEU A 163 7.62 3.18 -0.45
CA LEU A 163 7.51 2.20 -1.54
C LEU A 163 8.78 1.34 -1.59
N SER A 164 8.62 0.03 -1.69
CA SER A 164 9.73 -0.91 -1.79
C SER A 164 9.27 -2.25 -2.37
N GLU A 165 9.96 -2.72 -3.39
CA GLU A 165 9.78 -4.08 -3.91
C GLU A 165 10.71 -5.09 -3.20
N ALA A 166 11.66 -4.60 -2.39
CA ALA A 166 12.52 -5.45 -1.58
C ALA A 166 11.85 -5.78 -0.24
N GLN A 167 11.53 -7.06 -0.03
CA GLN A 167 10.92 -7.59 1.18
C GLN A 167 9.69 -6.78 1.66
N PRO A 168 8.67 -6.56 0.82
CA PRO A 168 7.50 -5.80 1.18
C PRO A 168 6.72 -6.51 2.29
N ASN A 169 6.08 -5.71 3.15
CA ASN A 169 5.21 -6.20 4.22
C ASN A 169 3.80 -5.58 4.17
N PHE A 170 3.59 -4.55 3.34
CA PHE A 170 2.28 -4.00 3.04
C PHE A 170 2.04 -4.08 1.53
N PHE A 171 1.03 -4.80 1.11
CA PHE A 171 0.71 -5.06 -0.29
C PHE A 171 -0.56 -4.33 -0.69
N ILE A 172 -0.49 -3.48 -1.72
CA ILE A 172 -1.65 -2.77 -2.28
C ILE A 172 -1.88 -3.28 -3.70
N TYR A 173 -3.09 -3.77 -3.96
CA TYR A 173 -3.51 -4.25 -5.26
C TYR A 173 -4.59 -3.32 -5.84
N VAL A 174 -4.29 -2.68 -6.96
CA VAL A 174 -5.25 -1.92 -7.76
C VAL A 174 -5.66 -2.80 -8.93
N VAL A 175 -6.84 -3.39 -8.87
CA VAL A 175 -7.26 -4.48 -9.76
C VAL A 175 -8.71 -4.33 -10.19
N ALA A 176 -9.01 -4.79 -11.42
CA ALA A 176 -10.38 -4.86 -11.92
C ALA A 176 -11.15 -6.03 -11.30
N GLU A 177 -12.46 -6.08 -11.54
CA GLU A 177 -13.39 -7.08 -10.99
C GLU A 177 -12.91 -8.52 -11.21
N ASP A 178 -12.51 -8.85 -12.45
CA ASP A 178 -12.09 -10.21 -12.80
C ASP A 178 -10.72 -10.55 -12.19
N GLU A 179 -9.81 -9.57 -12.18
CA GLU A 179 -8.47 -9.71 -11.60
C GLU A 179 -8.56 -9.90 -10.08
N ARG A 180 -9.47 -9.16 -9.41
CA ARG A 180 -9.72 -9.30 -7.98
C ARG A 180 -10.25 -10.69 -7.63
N GLN A 181 -11.17 -11.24 -8.42
CA GLN A 181 -11.68 -12.59 -8.22
C GLN A 181 -10.56 -13.64 -8.32
N ALA A 182 -9.55 -13.40 -9.14
CA ALA A 182 -8.41 -14.28 -9.31
C ALA A 182 -7.34 -14.16 -8.21
N LEU A 183 -7.43 -13.19 -7.28
CA LEU A 183 -6.40 -12.96 -6.24
C LEU A 183 -6.33 -14.04 -5.14
N GLY A 184 -7.29 -14.94 -5.05
CA GLY A 184 -7.37 -15.93 -3.97
C GLY A 184 -6.07 -16.68 -3.66
N PRO A 185 -5.35 -17.26 -4.63
CA PRO A 185 -4.06 -17.90 -4.42
C PRO A 185 -2.98 -16.92 -3.91
N THR A 186 -2.93 -15.73 -4.47
CA THR A 186 -1.97 -14.68 -4.08
C THR A 186 -2.18 -14.24 -2.63
N ILE A 187 -3.44 -13.99 -2.24
CA ILE A 187 -3.78 -13.62 -0.86
C ILE A 187 -3.33 -14.70 0.12
N ARG A 188 -3.63 -15.96 -0.15
CA ARG A 188 -3.20 -17.08 0.71
C ARG A 188 -1.69 -17.21 0.83
N ALA A 189 -0.96 -16.93 -0.25
CA ALA A 189 0.51 -16.97 -0.22
C ALA A 189 1.10 -15.80 0.59
N LEU A 190 0.53 -14.61 0.47
CA LEU A 190 1.00 -13.40 1.18
C LEU A 190 0.57 -13.42 2.65
N LEU A 191 -0.64 -13.87 2.93
CA LEU A 191 -1.28 -13.86 4.26
C LEU A 191 -1.73 -15.28 4.66
N PRO A 192 -0.80 -16.21 4.95
CA PRO A 192 -1.15 -17.60 5.21
C PRO A 192 -2.02 -17.80 6.48
N GLY A 193 -2.11 -16.79 7.35
CA GLY A 193 -2.98 -16.80 8.53
C GLY A 193 -4.42 -16.33 8.26
N LEU A 194 -4.74 -15.91 7.02
CA LEU A 194 -6.09 -15.44 6.69
C LEU A 194 -7.02 -16.63 6.42
N GLY A 195 -8.22 -16.61 7.01
CA GLY A 195 -9.21 -17.65 6.84
C GLY A 195 -9.79 -17.71 5.43
N ALA A 196 -10.37 -18.86 5.05
CA ALA A 196 -11.00 -19.02 3.75
C ALA A 196 -12.15 -18.04 3.53
N ALA A 197 -12.92 -17.72 4.58
CA ALA A 197 -14.00 -16.75 4.55
C ALA A 197 -13.50 -15.32 4.29
N ASP A 198 -12.37 -14.92 4.90
CA ASP A 198 -11.75 -13.62 4.68
C ASP A 198 -11.25 -13.50 3.22
N VAL A 199 -10.59 -14.56 2.71
CA VAL A 199 -10.16 -14.60 1.30
C VAL A 199 -11.36 -14.49 0.35
N ALA A 200 -12.46 -15.18 0.66
CA ALA A 200 -13.69 -15.09 -0.12
C ALA A 200 -14.30 -13.68 -0.04
N GLY A 201 -14.28 -13.04 1.13
CA GLY A 201 -14.71 -11.65 1.32
C GLY A 201 -13.96 -10.67 0.41
N ILE A 202 -12.65 -10.85 0.26
CA ILE A 202 -11.85 -10.02 -0.65
C ILE A 202 -12.18 -10.35 -2.12
N THR A 203 -12.17 -11.63 -2.50
CA THR A 203 -12.36 -12.04 -3.90
C THR A 203 -13.79 -11.83 -4.39
N ALA A 204 -14.78 -11.88 -3.50
CA ALA A 204 -16.20 -11.65 -3.79
C ALA A 204 -16.73 -10.32 -3.23
N MET A 205 -15.87 -9.36 -2.95
CA MET A 205 -16.19 -8.06 -2.35
C MET A 205 -17.40 -7.41 -3.04
N PRO A 206 -18.49 -7.10 -2.31
CA PRO A 206 -19.69 -6.51 -2.88
C PRO A 206 -19.43 -5.08 -3.36
N ARG A 207 -20.27 -4.57 -4.26
CA ARG A 207 -20.12 -3.20 -4.80
C ARG A 207 -20.30 -2.10 -3.76
N ALA A 208 -21.01 -2.37 -2.68
CA ALA A 208 -21.14 -1.43 -1.56
C ALA A 208 -19.83 -1.23 -0.79
N THR A 209 -18.90 -2.18 -0.87
CA THR A 209 -17.54 -2.04 -0.32
C THR A 209 -16.63 -1.49 -1.42
N TYR A 210 -16.18 -0.26 -1.26
CA TYR A 210 -15.38 0.42 -2.27
C TYR A 210 -13.94 -0.08 -2.28
N CYS A 211 -13.35 -0.22 -1.12
CA CYS A 211 -11.98 -0.69 -0.89
C CYS A 211 -11.93 -1.50 0.41
N LEU A 212 -10.77 -2.08 0.71
CA LEU A 212 -10.63 -2.90 1.90
C LEU A 212 -9.16 -3.12 2.24
N VAL A 213 -8.80 -3.04 3.52
CA VAL A 213 -7.48 -3.44 4.02
C VAL A 213 -7.60 -4.51 5.10
N TYR A 214 -6.68 -5.44 5.09
CA TYR A 214 -6.40 -6.36 6.19
C TYR A 214 -5.00 -6.10 6.72
N ALA A 215 -4.88 -5.69 7.97
CA ALA A 215 -3.62 -5.66 8.69
C ALA A 215 -3.60 -6.78 9.74
N ILE A 216 -2.55 -7.58 9.75
CA ILE A 216 -2.44 -8.74 10.62
C ILE A 216 -1.21 -8.66 11.52
N SER A 217 -1.40 -9.10 12.77
CA SER A 217 -0.36 -9.29 13.76
C SER A 217 0.04 -10.77 13.84
N SER A 218 1.24 -11.07 14.27
CA SER A 218 1.67 -12.46 14.53
C SER A 218 1.11 -12.97 15.85
N GLY A 219 0.49 -14.15 15.81
CA GLY A 219 -0.06 -14.80 17.00
C GLY A 219 -1.13 -13.94 17.70
N THR A 220 -1.02 -13.78 19.00
CA THR A 220 -1.90 -12.94 19.83
C THR A 220 -1.36 -11.52 20.04
N GLY A 221 -0.31 -11.13 19.32
CA GLY A 221 0.32 -9.83 19.45
C GLY A 221 -0.52 -8.70 18.85
N SER A 222 -0.15 -7.47 19.21
CA SER A 222 -0.79 -6.23 18.71
C SER A 222 0.10 -5.43 17.75
N THR A 223 1.24 -6.01 17.36
CA THR A 223 2.15 -5.40 16.39
C THR A 223 1.88 -5.96 15.00
N TYR A 224 1.58 -5.10 14.04
CA TYR A 224 1.36 -5.51 12.67
C TYR A 224 2.64 -6.04 12.02
N THR A 225 2.50 -7.10 11.26
CA THR A 225 3.59 -7.75 10.53
C THR A 225 3.36 -7.78 9.03
N LYS A 226 2.11 -7.81 8.60
CA LYS A 226 1.71 -7.75 7.20
C LYS A 226 0.39 -6.99 7.04
N ALA A 227 0.23 -6.33 5.89
CA ALA A 227 -1.05 -5.76 5.47
C ALA A 227 -1.28 -6.04 3.99
N PHE A 228 -2.56 -6.08 3.60
CA PHE A 228 -3.02 -6.31 2.24
C PHE A 228 -4.24 -5.45 1.97
N ALA A 229 -4.14 -4.53 1.00
CA ALA A 229 -5.25 -3.68 0.57
C ALA A 229 -5.66 -4.01 -0.86
N VAL A 230 -6.95 -3.91 -1.14
CA VAL A 230 -7.54 -4.02 -2.47
C VAL A 230 -8.30 -2.76 -2.81
N ILE A 231 -7.91 -2.15 -3.92
CA ILE A 231 -8.55 -0.98 -4.50
C ILE A 231 -9.09 -1.36 -5.88
N ARG A 232 -10.31 -0.95 -6.18
CA ARG A 232 -10.91 -1.25 -7.48
C ARG A 232 -10.33 -0.36 -8.58
N ALA A 233 -9.85 -0.97 -9.67
CA ALA A 233 -9.36 -0.25 -10.84
C ALA A 233 -10.49 0.49 -11.59
N GLU A 234 -11.74 0.11 -11.37
CA GLU A 234 -12.93 0.73 -11.94
C GLU A 234 -13.25 2.10 -11.33
N HIS A 235 -12.76 2.41 -10.15
CA HIS A 235 -13.04 3.68 -9.48
C HIS A 235 -12.61 4.88 -10.35
N PRO A 236 -13.44 5.94 -10.40
CA PRO A 236 -13.01 7.26 -10.86
C PRO A 236 -11.83 7.77 -10.03
N ASP A 237 -11.17 8.78 -10.54
CA ASP A 237 -9.87 9.23 -10.02
C ASP A 237 -9.92 9.64 -8.53
N LEU A 238 -10.90 10.45 -8.15
CA LEU A 238 -11.01 10.93 -6.75
C LEU A 238 -11.41 9.81 -5.79
N MET A 239 -12.39 8.95 -6.15
CA MET A 239 -12.79 7.82 -5.32
C MET A 239 -11.63 6.82 -5.14
N ARG A 240 -10.82 6.57 -6.18
CA ARG A 240 -9.64 5.72 -6.07
C ARG A 240 -8.57 6.33 -5.15
N LEU A 241 -8.38 7.66 -5.25
CA LEU A 241 -7.44 8.37 -4.37
C LEU A 241 -7.93 8.39 -2.92
N SER A 242 -9.24 8.55 -2.69
CA SER A 242 -9.88 8.42 -1.38
C SER A 242 -9.56 7.06 -0.76
N CYS A 243 -9.90 5.97 -1.45
CA CYS A 243 -9.58 4.61 -1.03
C CYS A 243 -8.08 4.41 -0.71
N LEU A 244 -7.19 4.99 -1.51
CA LEU A 244 -5.75 4.86 -1.25
C LEU A 244 -5.33 5.58 0.03
N HIS A 245 -5.89 6.77 0.31
CA HIS A 245 -5.62 7.49 1.56
C HIS A 245 -6.15 6.73 2.77
N GLU A 246 -7.37 6.26 2.69
CA GLU A 246 -8.08 5.55 3.75
C GLU A 246 -7.39 4.22 4.07
N GLU A 247 -7.28 3.30 3.11
CA GLU A 247 -6.78 1.95 3.33
C GLU A 247 -5.30 1.91 3.73
N ILE A 248 -4.48 2.84 3.22
CA ILE A 248 -3.09 2.95 3.66
C ILE A 248 -3.05 3.39 5.13
N THR A 249 -3.87 4.35 5.53
CA THR A 249 -3.82 4.90 6.89
C THR A 249 -4.47 3.95 7.90
N GLN A 250 -5.58 3.29 7.54
CA GLN A 250 -6.15 2.18 8.33
C GLN A 250 -5.13 1.04 8.51
N GLY A 251 -4.43 0.68 7.44
CA GLY A 251 -3.36 -0.33 7.47
C GLY A 251 -2.16 0.06 8.34
N LEU A 252 -2.03 1.33 8.72
CA LEU A 252 -1.04 1.80 9.69
C LEU A 252 -1.52 1.70 11.15
N GLY A 253 -2.84 1.53 11.38
CA GLY A 253 -3.41 1.28 12.72
C GLY A 253 -4.54 2.22 13.14
N LEU A 254 -5.00 3.13 12.28
CA LEU A 254 -6.26 3.85 12.44
C LEU A 254 -7.38 3.00 11.79
N ALA A 255 -7.75 1.90 12.43
CA ALA A 255 -8.34 0.73 11.79
C ALA A 255 -9.88 0.67 11.81
N ASN A 256 -10.55 1.66 12.39
CA ASN A 256 -12.01 1.68 12.51
C ASN A 256 -12.60 2.96 11.95
N ASP A 257 -13.78 2.85 11.36
CA ASP A 257 -14.57 4.00 10.98
C ASP A 257 -15.48 4.43 12.11
N SER A 258 -15.84 5.71 12.13
CA SER A 258 -16.70 6.29 13.16
C SER A 258 -17.57 7.40 12.59
N PRO A 259 -18.90 7.28 12.65
CA PRO A 259 -19.82 8.29 12.15
C PRO A 259 -19.75 9.63 12.92
N THR A 260 -18.96 9.68 13.98
CA THR A 260 -18.75 10.90 14.77
C THR A 260 -17.39 11.55 14.53
N ALA A 261 -16.51 10.90 13.77
CA ALA A 261 -15.19 11.46 13.43
C ALA A 261 -15.36 12.55 12.35
N ARG A 262 -15.26 13.83 12.74
CA ARG A 262 -15.32 14.97 11.84
C ARG A 262 -14.40 16.10 12.30
N PRO A 263 -13.56 16.66 11.41
CA PRO A 263 -13.32 16.25 10.02
C PRO A 263 -12.42 15.00 9.93
N SER A 264 -12.82 13.98 9.19
CA SER A 264 -12.02 12.73 9.06
C SER A 264 -12.41 11.96 7.80
N ILE A 265 -11.44 11.26 7.20
CA ILE A 265 -11.71 10.27 6.16
C ILE A 265 -12.31 8.97 6.74
N PHE A 266 -12.20 8.77 8.05
CA PHE A 266 -12.75 7.62 8.79
C PHE A 266 -14.19 7.87 9.23
N ASN A 267 -14.92 8.71 8.51
CA ASN A 267 -16.33 8.93 8.70
C ASN A 267 -17.12 8.31 7.54
N ASP A 268 -18.05 7.42 7.86
CA ASP A 268 -18.90 6.69 6.90
C ASP A 268 -19.79 7.59 6.02
N ASP A 269 -19.81 8.90 6.26
CA ASP A 269 -20.66 9.84 5.51
C ASP A 269 -20.02 10.32 4.18
N GLU A 270 -18.78 9.93 3.89
CA GLU A 270 -18.01 10.30 2.70
C GLU A 270 -17.81 11.83 2.55
N GLU A 271 -17.88 12.60 3.65
CA GLU A 271 -17.71 14.06 3.57
C GLU A 271 -16.32 14.44 3.04
N PHE A 272 -15.27 13.77 3.51
CA PHE A 272 -13.89 14.04 3.12
C PHE A 272 -13.31 12.88 2.31
N ALA A 273 -12.73 13.20 1.15
CA ALA A 273 -12.08 12.21 0.30
C ALA A 273 -10.61 11.98 0.64
N LEU A 274 -9.96 12.90 1.33
CA LEU A 274 -8.52 12.86 1.58
C LEU A 274 -8.23 13.04 3.07
N LEU A 275 -7.08 12.50 3.49
CA LEU A 275 -6.59 12.63 4.87
C LEU A 275 -6.66 14.07 5.37
N THR A 276 -7.39 14.28 6.44
CA THR A 276 -7.64 15.60 7.04
C THR A 276 -6.55 15.97 8.07
N PRO A 277 -6.46 17.23 8.50
CA PRO A 277 -5.56 17.61 9.59
C PRO A 277 -5.82 16.86 10.91
N MET A 278 -7.08 16.51 11.21
CA MET A 278 -7.39 15.71 12.41
C MET A 278 -6.85 14.29 12.27
N ASP A 279 -6.98 13.68 11.10
CA ASP A 279 -6.44 12.33 10.85
C ASP A 279 -4.91 12.31 10.96
N GLU A 280 -4.24 13.38 10.49
CA GLU A 280 -2.79 13.52 10.66
C GLU A 280 -2.38 13.59 12.13
N LEU A 281 -3.12 14.33 12.94
CA LEU A 281 -2.86 14.37 14.38
C LEU A 281 -3.12 13.02 15.04
N MET A 282 -4.19 12.31 14.65
CA MET A 282 -4.44 10.94 15.13
C MET A 282 -3.30 10.00 14.75
N LEU A 283 -2.79 10.07 13.52
CA LEU A 283 -1.64 9.25 13.09
C LEU A 283 -0.37 9.61 13.88
N LYS A 284 -0.13 10.89 14.14
CA LYS A 284 0.99 11.36 14.97
C LYS A 284 0.88 10.85 16.40
N MET A 285 -0.33 10.84 16.97
CA MET A 285 -0.59 10.28 18.31
C MET A 285 -0.35 8.77 18.32
N LEU A 286 -0.84 8.03 17.33
CA LEU A 286 -0.69 6.58 17.23
C LEU A 286 0.77 6.14 17.30
N TYR A 287 1.68 6.88 16.67
CA TYR A 287 3.11 6.57 16.67
C TYR A 287 3.90 7.27 17.77
N ASN A 288 3.23 7.95 18.69
CA ASN A 288 3.91 8.50 19.87
C ASN A 288 4.48 7.35 20.74
N PRO A 289 5.73 7.45 21.24
CA PRO A 289 6.35 6.38 22.02
C PRO A 289 5.64 6.08 23.36
N ARG A 290 4.80 6.99 23.87
CA ARG A 290 4.00 6.76 25.09
C ARG A 290 2.85 5.77 24.85
N LEU A 291 2.37 5.63 23.61
CA LEU A 291 1.36 4.64 23.21
C LEU A 291 2.08 3.41 22.68
N THR A 292 1.79 2.24 23.25
CA THR A 292 2.43 0.98 22.84
C THR A 292 1.40 -0.05 22.35
N PRO A 293 1.75 -0.90 21.37
CA PRO A 293 0.88 -1.98 20.94
C PRO A 293 0.42 -2.85 22.12
N GLY A 294 -0.87 -3.20 22.11
CA GLY A 294 -1.49 -4.01 23.15
C GLY A 294 -2.18 -3.22 24.26
N MET A 295 -2.00 -1.90 24.34
CA MET A 295 -2.73 -1.06 25.30
C MET A 295 -4.24 -1.19 25.07
N THR A 296 -4.97 -1.31 26.15
CA THR A 296 -6.42 -1.16 26.22
C THR A 296 -6.82 0.31 26.18
N GLU A 297 -8.10 0.60 25.94
CA GLU A 297 -8.62 1.97 26.01
C GLU A 297 -8.34 2.62 27.38
N ALA A 298 -8.56 1.88 28.47
CA ALA A 298 -8.34 2.40 29.84
C ALA A 298 -6.88 2.81 30.10
N GLU A 299 -5.92 2.07 29.53
CA GLU A 299 -4.49 2.37 29.62
C GLU A 299 -4.08 3.52 28.70
N ALA A 300 -4.64 3.56 27.50
CA ALA A 300 -4.28 4.56 26.48
C ALA A 300 -4.94 5.92 26.75
N ARG A 301 -6.18 5.96 27.23
CA ARG A 301 -7.02 7.18 27.35
C ARG A 301 -6.31 8.35 28.06
N PRO A 302 -5.69 8.21 29.23
CA PRO A 302 -5.00 9.34 29.88
C PRO A 302 -3.83 9.89 29.04
N ILE A 303 -3.16 9.00 28.29
CA ILE A 303 -2.06 9.40 27.40
C ILE A 303 -2.61 10.14 26.19
N VAL A 304 -3.70 9.63 25.60
CA VAL A 304 -4.39 10.22 24.47
C VAL A 304 -4.88 11.63 24.77
N ASP A 305 -5.54 11.83 25.92
CA ASP A 305 -6.02 13.15 26.37
C ASP A 305 -4.86 14.14 26.50
N SER A 306 -3.78 13.73 27.16
CA SER A 306 -2.57 14.55 27.32
C SER A 306 -1.92 14.90 25.96
N LEU A 307 -1.87 13.96 25.03
CA LEU A 307 -1.30 14.18 23.70
C LEU A 307 -2.17 15.12 22.86
N ALA A 308 -3.49 14.94 22.90
CA ALA A 308 -4.44 15.79 22.16
C ALA A 308 -4.34 17.24 22.62
N THR A 309 -4.35 17.49 23.96
CA THR A 309 -4.18 18.83 24.53
C THR A 309 -2.84 19.46 24.12
N ALA A 310 -1.74 18.71 24.19
CA ALA A 310 -0.43 19.22 23.80
C ALA A 310 -0.34 19.55 22.31
N LEU A 311 -0.96 18.74 21.44
CA LEU A 311 -0.97 18.95 19.98
C LEU A 311 -1.86 20.11 19.54
N MET A 312 -2.92 20.40 20.29
CA MET A 312 -3.84 21.50 20.01
C MET A 312 -3.39 22.85 20.64
N GLY A 313 -2.19 22.91 21.26
CA GLY A 313 -1.62 24.11 21.82
C GLY A 313 -2.10 24.43 23.23
N GLY A 314 -2.67 23.46 23.94
CA GLY A 314 -2.94 23.57 25.38
C GLY A 314 -1.64 23.58 26.18
N GLU A 315 -1.53 24.50 27.13
CA GLU A 315 -0.45 24.45 28.14
C GLU A 315 -0.65 23.19 28.98
N SER A 316 0.42 22.42 29.12
CA SER A 316 0.50 21.21 29.99
C SER A 316 0.66 21.58 31.46
#